data_33ceb04f5e09fde04671ac46d34a5eeb
#
_entry.id   33ceb04f5e09fde04671ac46d34a5eeb
#
_cell.length_a   1.000
_cell.length_b   1.000
_cell.length_c   1.000
_cell.angle_alpha   90.00
_cell.angle_beta   90.00
_cell.angle_gamma   90.00
#
_symmetry.space_group_name_H-M   'P 1'
#
loop_
_entity.id
_entity.type
_entity.pdbx_description
1 polymer ?
#
loop_
_entity_poly.entity_id
_entity_poly.type
_entity_poly.pdbx_seq_one_letter_code
_entity_poly.pdbx_strand_id
1 'polypeptide(L)'
;MSDVKLEQKQSLSRKEAAVWLHALSRAFERGGEAELPMPGGATIEFRLPDEVQAEFEVKVDGDEVEVEVEFTWSTSQGSTEE
;
A
#
# COMPACT_ATOMS: atom_id res chain seq x y z
N MET A 1 -4.62 0.73 23.29
CA MET A 1 -4.56 0.37 21.93
C MET A 1 -4.63 1.57 21.02
N SER A 2 -3.80 1.61 20.06
CA SER A 2 -3.82 2.76 19.19
C SER A 2 -3.90 2.32 17.74
N ASP A 3 -4.69 3.03 17.02
CA ASP A 3 -4.84 2.84 15.59
C ASP A 3 -4.17 3.99 14.89
N VAL A 4 -3.45 3.65 13.84
CA VAL A 4 -2.75 4.64 13.06
C VAL A 4 -3.29 4.62 11.66
N LYS A 5 -3.63 5.78 11.16
CA LYS A 5 -4.12 5.91 9.81
C LYS A 5 -3.41 7.08 9.15
N LEU A 6 -2.77 6.80 8.03
CA LEU A 6 -2.12 7.85 7.27
C LEU A 6 -2.81 7.94 5.93
N GLU A 7 -3.36 9.09 5.65
CA GLU A 7 -4.10 9.29 4.43
C GLU A 7 -3.58 10.53 3.73
N GLN A 8 -3.31 10.41 2.45
CA GLN A 8 -2.82 11.52 1.67
C GLN A 8 -3.62 11.64 0.39
N LYS A 9 -3.88 12.86 0.00
CA LYS A 9 -4.60 13.13 -1.20
C LYS A 9 -3.90 14.27 -1.91
N GLN A 10 -3.34 13.98 -3.07
CA GLN A 10 -2.59 15.00 -3.77
C GLN A 10 -2.53 14.66 -5.24
N SER A 11 -2.17 15.66 -6.02
CA SER A 11 -1.94 15.45 -7.45
C SER A 11 -0.51 15.00 -7.67
N LEU A 12 -0.37 13.98 -8.48
CA LEU A 12 0.93 13.48 -8.88
C LEU A 12 0.97 13.39 -10.39
N SER A 13 2.14 13.61 -10.96
CA SER A 13 2.29 13.27 -12.35
C SER A 13 2.21 11.76 -12.50
N ARG A 14 1.88 11.33 -13.69
CA ARG A 14 1.81 9.91 -13.97
C ARG A 14 3.14 9.24 -13.68
N LYS A 15 4.24 9.91 -13.95
CA LYS A 15 5.56 9.36 -13.71
C LYS A 15 5.86 9.25 -12.23
N GLU A 16 5.45 10.24 -11.45
CA GLU A 16 5.63 10.18 -10.01
C GLU A 16 4.82 9.05 -9.41
N ALA A 17 3.60 8.87 -9.91
CA ALA A 17 2.79 7.76 -9.44
C ALA A 17 3.46 6.43 -9.76
N ALA A 18 4.06 6.33 -10.94
CA ALA A 18 4.74 5.10 -11.32
C ALA A 18 5.93 4.81 -10.40
N VAL A 19 6.68 5.84 -10.04
CA VAL A 19 7.80 5.65 -9.13
C VAL A 19 7.32 5.11 -7.79
N TRP A 20 6.23 5.66 -7.29
CA TRP A 20 5.69 5.20 -6.02
C TRP A 20 5.21 3.75 -6.11
N LEU A 21 4.55 3.42 -7.22
CA LEU A 21 4.08 2.05 -7.41
C LEU A 21 5.24 1.08 -7.51
N HIS A 22 6.33 1.51 -8.09
CA HIS A 22 7.54 0.69 -8.14
C HIS A 22 8.07 0.43 -6.74
N ALA A 23 8.10 1.45 -5.91
CA ALA A 23 8.56 1.28 -4.55
C ALA A 23 7.69 0.28 -3.80
N LEU A 24 6.38 0.38 -3.99
CA LEU A 24 5.46 -0.56 -3.37
C LEU A 24 5.70 -1.98 -3.88
N SER A 25 5.89 -2.10 -5.18
CA SER A 25 6.13 -3.39 -5.79
C SER A 25 7.38 -4.05 -5.20
N ARG A 26 8.43 -3.27 -5.03
CA ARG A 26 9.66 -3.83 -4.49
C ARG A 26 9.52 -4.25 -3.03
N ALA A 27 8.77 -3.47 -2.26
CA ALA A 27 8.50 -3.84 -0.89
C ALA A 27 7.78 -5.18 -0.83
N PHE A 28 6.81 -5.37 -1.70
CA PHE A 28 6.07 -6.62 -1.74
C PHE A 28 6.95 -7.78 -2.18
N GLU A 29 7.83 -7.54 -3.13
CA GLU A 29 8.74 -8.59 -3.59
C GLU A 29 9.66 -9.09 -2.49
N ARG A 30 10.15 -8.17 -1.68
CA ARG A 30 11.07 -8.54 -0.63
C ARG A 30 10.38 -9.27 0.49
N GLY A 31 9.19 -8.82 0.83
CA GLY A 31 8.49 -9.39 1.96
C GLY A 31 9.18 -9.07 3.28
N GLY A 32 8.72 -9.69 4.34
CA GLY A 32 9.28 -9.45 5.64
C GLY A 32 9.12 -8.03 6.08
N GLU A 33 10.19 -7.43 6.58
CA GLU A 33 10.15 -6.05 7.02
C GLU A 33 10.35 -5.13 5.84
N ALA A 34 9.43 -4.21 5.66
CA ALA A 34 9.43 -3.38 4.48
C ALA A 34 9.29 -1.92 4.86
N GLU A 35 9.84 -1.07 4.03
CA GLU A 35 9.71 0.36 4.17
C GLU A 35 9.08 0.92 2.91
N LEU A 36 8.10 1.77 3.09
CA LEU A 36 7.43 2.39 1.97
C LEU A 36 7.55 3.90 2.11
N PRO A 37 8.29 4.54 1.21
CA PRO A 37 8.31 6.00 1.23
C PRO A 37 7.02 6.54 0.67
N MET A 38 6.46 7.51 1.37
CA MET A 38 5.25 8.15 0.94
C MET A 38 5.56 9.42 0.19
N PRO A 39 4.71 9.80 -0.76
CA PRO A 39 4.88 11.10 -1.38
C PRO A 39 4.82 12.15 -0.28
N GLY A 40 5.71 13.10 -0.28
CA GLY A 40 5.76 14.07 0.77
C GLY A 40 6.83 13.82 1.80
N GLY A 41 7.47 12.67 1.77
CA GLY A 41 8.67 12.46 2.54
C GLY A 41 8.59 11.51 3.71
N ALA A 42 7.39 11.16 4.16
CA ALA A 42 7.28 10.22 5.26
C ALA A 42 7.61 8.81 4.79
N THR A 43 8.09 8.00 5.70
CA THR A 43 8.37 6.59 5.41
C THR A 43 7.60 5.75 6.41
N ILE A 44 6.91 4.74 5.90
CA ILE A 44 6.12 3.83 6.72
C ILE A 44 6.82 2.48 6.73
N GLU A 45 6.95 1.92 7.92
CA GLU A 45 7.52 0.59 8.06
C GLU A 45 6.44 -0.40 8.45
N PHE A 46 6.49 -1.58 7.85
CA PHE A 46 5.53 -2.62 8.21
C PHE A 46 6.13 -3.97 7.89
N ARG A 47 5.45 -4.99 8.38
CA ARG A 47 5.87 -6.36 8.15
C ARG A 47 4.90 -7.00 7.17
N LEU A 48 5.45 -7.63 6.13
CA LEU A 48 4.67 -8.24 5.07
C LEU A 48 4.75 -9.75 5.16
N PRO A 49 3.62 -10.44 5.32
CA PRO A 49 3.61 -11.89 5.25
C PRO A 49 3.61 -12.37 3.82
N ASP A 50 3.64 -13.67 3.65
CA ASP A 50 3.67 -14.25 2.32
C ASP A 50 2.36 -14.05 1.56
N GLU A 51 1.27 -13.89 2.26
CA GLU A 51 -0.04 -13.76 1.61
C GLU A 51 -0.75 -12.55 2.13
N VAL A 52 -1.41 -11.86 1.24
CA VAL A 52 -2.18 -10.68 1.59
C VAL A 52 -3.53 -10.78 0.87
N GLN A 53 -4.51 -10.10 1.42
CA GLN A 53 -5.80 -9.94 0.76
C GLN A 53 -5.73 -8.75 -0.16
N ALA A 54 -6.32 -8.87 -1.32
CA ALA A 54 -6.27 -7.79 -2.30
C ALA A 54 -7.64 -7.54 -2.88
N GLU A 55 -7.96 -6.27 -3.04
CA GLU A 55 -9.17 -5.84 -3.73
C GLU A 55 -8.78 -4.89 -4.84
N PHE A 56 -9.39 -5.09 -5.98
CA PHE A 56 -9.13 -4.26 -7.15
C PHE A 56 -10.46 -3.71 -7.67
N GLU A 57 -10.48 -2.43 -7.96
CA GLU A 57 -11.69 -1.83 -8.47
C GLU A 57 -11.34 -0.80 -9.52
N VAL A 58 -12.04 -0.83 -10.64
CA VAL A 58 -11.90 0.17 -11.69
C VAL A 58 -13.28 0.66 -12.03
N LYS A 59 -13.48 1.95 -11.96
CA LYS A 59 -14.73 2.58 -12.33
C LYS A 59 -14.48 3.59 -13.42
N VAL A 60 -15.36 3.60 -14.40
CA VAL A 60 -15.33 4.59 -15.47
C VAL A 60 -16.68 5.28 -15.48
N ASP A 61 -16.67 6.58 -15.30
CA ASP A 61 -17.90 7.36 -15.23
C ASP A 61 -17.70 8.63 -16.03
N GLY A 62 -18.30 8.65 -17.24
CA GLY A 62 -18.11 9.78 -18.11
C GLY A 62 -16.65 9.95 -18.46
N ASP A 63 -16.09 11.10 -18.07
CA ASP A 63 -14.69 11.41 -18.36
C ASP A 63 -13.76 11.00 -17.25
N GLU A 64 -14.28 10.41 -16.18
CA GLU A 64 -13.48 10.09 -15.03
C GLU A 64 -13.19 8.61 -14.96
N VAL A 65 -11.96 8.30 -14.58
CA VAL A 65 -11.54 6.92 -14.35
C VAL A 65 -10.98 6.84 -12.95
N GLU A 66 -11.45 5.86 -12.21
CA GLU A 66 -10.98 5.64 -10.84
C GLU A 66 -10.43 4.23 -10.74
N VAL A 67 -9.20 4.12 -10.25
CA VAL A 67 -8.57 2.84 -10.03
C VAL A 67 -8.23 2.74 -8.55
N GLU A 68 -8.74 1.69 -7.91
CA GLU A 68 -8.47 1.46 -6.49
C GLU A 68 -7.83 0.11 -6.32
N VAL A 69 -6.80 0.07 -5.50
CA VAL A 69 -6.15 -1.16 -5.11
C VAL A 69 -5.99 -1.12 -3.61
N GLU A 70 -6.43 -2.18 -2.95
CA GLU A 70 -6.35 -2.24 -1.51
C GLU A 70 -5.75 -3.58 -1.11
N PHE A 71 -4.71 -3.53 -0.27
CA PHE A 71 -4.10 -4.72 0.30
C PHE A 71 -4.25 -4.68 1.81
N THR A 72 -4.66 -5.80 2.38
CA THR A 72 -4.77 -5.90 3.82
C THR A 72 -4.15 -7.20 4.30
N TRP A 73 -3.57 -7.15 5.47
CA TRP A 73 -2.99 -8.32 6.10
C TRP A 73 -2.87 -8.05 7.59
N SER A 74 -2.60 -9.12 8.33
CA SER A 74 -2.40 -9.01 9.76
C SER A 74 -0.94 -9.18 10.09
N THR A 75 -0.41 -8.29 10.90
CA THR A 75 0.99 -8.38 11.31
C THR A 75 1.16 -9.19 12.58
N SER A 76 0.07 -9.61 13.17
CA SER A 76 0.13 -10.35 14.41
C SER A 76 -0.12 -11.83 14.21
N GLN A 77 -0.23 -12.27 12.97
CA GLN A 77 -0.60 -13.65 12.74
C GLN A 77 0.48 -14.62 13.21
N GLY A 78 1.67 -14.19 13.30
CA GLY A 78 2.71 -15.08 13.75
C GLY A 78 2.48 -15.55 15.15
N SER A 79 1.72 -14.87 15.88
CA SER A 79 1.49 -15.30 17.21
C SER A 79 0.38 -16.29 17.30
N THR A 80 -0.04 -16.61 16.72
CA THR A 80 -0.81 -17.43 16.88
C THR A 80 -0.85 -18.49 17.32
N GLU A 81 -0.55 -18.43 17.55
CA GLU A 81 -0.41 -19.08 17.87
C GLU A 81 -0.86 -19.52 18.54
N GLU A 82 -1.22 -19.39 18.63
CA GLU A 82 -1.55 -19.56 19.19
C GLU A 82 -1.97 -20.01 19.38
#